data_69ad2ecbc0411a4475a56d935d282711
#
_entry.id   69ad2ecbc0411a4475a56d935d282711
#
_cell.length_a   1.000
_cell.length_b   1.000
_cell.length_c   1.000
_cell.angle_alpha   90.00
_cell.angle_beta   90.00
_cell.angle_gamma   90.00
#
_symmetry.space_group_name_H-M   'P 1'
#
loop_
_entity.id
_entity.type
_entity.pdbx_description
1 polymer ?
#
loop_
_entity_poly.entity_id
_entity_poly.type
_entity_poly.pdbx_seq_one_letter_code
_entity_poly.pdbx_strand_id
1 'polypeptide(L)'
;DISYLQALHEQIIVFTKSNVADIPLFLSWWTEKGSTKSIPMPSGGNAITIDTIHRSKGLGYKAVIIPYCNWSLTTKTGTVVWSGAEEDSPPAAVGQFPVHYKKAMENSHFAADYYREYVMSHVDNLNLFYVALTRAREELHIMLPVPGRTESERIGTLLDSVISRSGGEARIGDACGKVVEGEEGFSILFGAPSGPSETKPVQPPVLPAYGTTDISGRLAVRFDSQRYAEEGVADDRLSPRNYGVLLHRLFEQADNTDDIRRGIEALENNGSVSAKEAATLRSSLDKA
;
A
#
# COMPACT_ATOMS: atom_id res chain seq x y z
N ASP A 1 16.21 10.06 -19.98
CA ASP A 1 16.91 10.87 -18.94
C ASP A 1 16.11 12.09 -18.46
N ILE A 2 15.27 12.71 -19.34
CA ILE A 2 14.45 13.89 -18.96
C ILE A 2 13.46 13.53 -17.82
N SER A 3 12.84 12.36 -17.88
CA SER A 3 11.88 11.91 -16.86
C SER A 3 12.50 11.81 -15.46
N TYR A 4 13.77 11.41 -15.37
CA TYR A 4 14.48 11.34 -14.08
C TYR A 4 14.78 12.73 -13.52
N LEU A 5 15.15 13.68 -14.39
CA LEU A 5 15.37 15.07 -13.99
C LEU A 5 14.06 15.74 -13.55
N GLN A 6 12.97 15.47 -14.23
CA GLN A 6 11.64 15.95 -13.84
C GLN A 6 11.22 15.39 -12.49
N ALA A 7 11.42 14.09 -12.26
CA ALA A 7 11.11 13.45 -10.98
C ALA A 7 11.97 14.02 -9.84
N LEU A 8 13.26 14.26 -10.07
CA LEU A 8 14.11 14.92 -9.08
C LEU A 8 13.63 16.34 -8.78
N HIS A 9 13.30 17.11 -9.81
CA HIS A 9 12.77 18.47 -9.66
C HIS A 9 11.46 18.47 -8.85
N GLU A 10 10.55 17.54 -9.11
CA GLU A 10 9.34 17.36 -8.30
C GLU A 10 9.66 17.09 -6.83
N GLN A 11 10.65 16.23 -6.54
CA GLN A 11 11.04 15.94 -5.16
C GLN A 11 11.64 17.18 -4.47
N ILE A 12 12.40 18.00 -5.19
CA ILE A 12 12.90 19.27 -4.66
C ILE A 12 11.74 20.21 -4.34
N ILE A 13 10.74 20.34 -5.23
CA ILE A 13 9.55 21.16 -4.98
C ILE A 13 8.76 20.63 -3.77
N VAL A 14 8.58 19.33 -3.65
CA VAL A 14 7.87 18.72 -2.51
C VAL A 14 8.62 19.01 -1.20
N PHE A 15 9.94 18.90 -1.21
CA PHE A 15 10.77 19.20 -0.05
C PHE A 15 10.67 20.66 0.36
N THR A 16 10.82 21.60 -0.58
CA THR A 16 10.79 23.04 -0.29
C THR A 16 9.41 23.56 0.15
N LYS A 17 8.31 22.84 -0.13
CA LYS A 17 6.99 23.16 0.39
C LYS A 17 6.83 22.93 1.90
N SER A 18 7.63 22.02 2.46
CA SER A 18 7.50 21.59 3.85
C SER A 18 8.72 21.94 4.71
N ASN A 19 9.81 22.37 4.09
CA ASN A 19 11.08 22.64 4.74
C ASN A 19 11.71 23.93 4.20
N VAL A 20 12.65 24.49 4.96
CA VAL A 20 13.47 25.60 4.49
C VAL A 20 14.30 25.12 3.28
N ALA A 21 14.43 25.99 2.27
CA ALA A 21 15.23 25.72 1.08
C ALA A 21 16.74 25.77 1.42
N ASP A 22 17.24 24.69 2.00
CA ASP A 22 18.64 24.51 2.40
C ASP A 22 19.19 23.22 1.80
N ILE A 23 20.40 23.32 1.19
CA ILE A 23 21.00 22.18 0.48
C ILE A 23 21.44 21.07 1.45
N PRO A 24 22.15 21.32 2.55
CA PRO A 24 22.47 20.31 3.55
C PRO A 24 21.25 19.57 4.07
N LEU A 25 20.17 20.28 4.36
CA LEU A 25 18.92 19.70 4.85
C LEU A 25 18.24 18.83 3.77
N PHE A 26 18.26 19.27 2.51
CA PHE A 26 17.77 18.47 1.40
C PHE A 26 18.58 17.20 1.22
N LEU A 27 19.91 17.25 1.30
CA LEU A 27 20.76 16.07 1.16
C LEU A 27 20.54 15.05 2.27
N SER A 28 20.38 15.49 3.51
CA SER A 28 20.01 14.61 4.63
C SER A 28 18.69 13.93 4.39
N TRP A 29 17.65 14.70 4.05
CA TRP A 29 16.34 14.16 3.70
C TRP A 29 16.39 13.22 2.50
N TRP A 30 17.20 13.54 1.48
CA TRP A 30 17.36 12.69 0.31
C TRP A 30 17.96 11.34 0.67
N THR A 31 18.99 11.32 1.52
CA THR A 31 19.61 10.07 1.99
C THR A 31 18.64 9.21 2.79
N GLU A 32 17.83 9.81 3.64
CA GLU A 32 16.90 9.08 4.52
C GLU A 32 15.61 8.62 3.82
N LYS A 33 15.04 9.48 2.99
CA LYS A 33 13.69 9.29 2.44
C LYS A 33 13.58 9.49 0.93
N GLY A 34 14.27 10.48 0.38
CA GLY A 34 14.13 10.89 -1.02
C GLY A 34 14.57 9.81 -1.99
N SER A 35 15.69 9.16 -1.71
CA SER A 35 16.29 8.13 -2.56
C SER A 35 15.40 6.87 -2.71
N THR A 36 14.48 6.64 -1.79
CA THR A 36 13.55 5.50 -1.83
C THR A 36 12.25 5.79 -2.57
N LYS A 37 12.06 7.04 -3.03
CA LYS A 37 10.85 7.43 -3.77
C LYS A 37 10.85 6.83 -5.15
N SER A 38 9.71 6.24 -5.54
CA SER A 38 9.51 5.73 -6.89
C SER A 38 9.34 6.87 -7.89
N ILE A 39 9.93 6.70 -9.06
CA ILE A 39 9.79 7.63 -10.18
C ILE A 39 8.58 7.20 -11.01
N PRO A 40 7.58 8.07 -11.24
CA PRO A 40 6.48 7.75 -12.12
C PRO A 40 7.00 7.52 -13.55
N MET A 41 6.82 6.32 -14.06
CA MET A 41 7.15 6.01 -15.45
C MET A 41 6.11 6.66 -16.38
N PRO A 42 6.52 7.28 -17.47
CA PRO A 42 5.57 7.79 -18.46
C PRO A 42 4.73 6.62 -19.02
N SER A 43 3.42 6.77 -18.97
CA SER A 43 2.48 5.82 -19.55
C SER A 43 2.62 5.80 -21.06
N GLY A 44 2.89 4.64 -21.67
CA GLY A 44 2.92 4.47 -23.13
C GLY A 44 4.20 3.88 -23.72
N GLY A 45 5.16 3.47 -22.90
CA GLY A 45 6.33 2.72 -23.36
C GLY A 45 6.03 1.24 -23.59
N ASN A 46 6.79 0.60 -24.50
CA ASN A 46 6.80 -0.86 -24.62
C ASN A 46 7.57 -1.44 -23.44
N ALA A 47 6.90 -1.60 -22.30
CA ALA A 47 7.49 -2.02 -21.04
C ALA A 47 6.62 -3.08 -20.34
N ILE A 48 7.28 -4.00 -19.63
CA ILE A 48 6.61 -4.95 -18.74
C ILE A 48 6.35 -4.24 -17.42
N THR A 49 5.10 -4.23 -16.98
CA THR A 49 4.71 -3.70 -15.67
C THR A 49 4.85 -4.79 -14.61
N ILE A 50 5.65 -4.55 -13.58
CA ILE A 50 5.75 -5.43 -12.42
C ILE A 50 4.98 -4.79 -11.28
N ASP A 51 4.00 -5.50 -10.74
CA ASP A 51 3.15 -4.99 -9.67
C ASP A 51 2.80 -6.09 -8.65
N THR A 52 2.31 -5.69 -7.48
CA THR A 52 1.78 -6.63 -6.50
C THR A 52 0.32 -6.95 -6.81
N ILE A 53 -0.13 -8.15 -6.39
CA ILE A 53 -1.54 -8.57 -6.59
C ILE A 53 -2.50 -7.54 -5.95
N HIS A 54 -2.16 -7.01 -4.78
CA HIS A 54 -2.99 -6.01 -4.10
C HIS A 54 -3.13 -4.71 -4.91
N ARG A 55 -2.05 -4.21 -5.47
CA ARG A 55 -2.08 -2.98 -6.29
C ARG A 55 -2.79 -3.18 -7.62
N SER A 56 -2.74 -4.40 -8.17
CA SER A 56 -3.43 -4.73 -9.41
C SER A 56 -4.95 -4.87 -9.28
N LYS A 57 -5.49 -4.82 -8.04
CA LYS A 57 -6.94 -4.92 -7.80
C LYS A 57 -7.70 -3.80 -8.53
N GLY A 58 -8.70 -4.17 -9.34
CA GLY A 58 -9.47 -3.24 -10.18
C GLY A 58 -8.84 -2.94 -11.54
N LEU A 59 -7.57 -3.28 -11.76
CA LEU A 59 -6.91 -3.13 -13.05
C LEU A 59 -7.08 -4.40 -13.90
N GLY A 60 -6.94 -4.30 -15.20
CA GLY A 60 -6.97 -5.44 -16.12
C GLY A 60 -5.89 -5.30 -17.18
N TYR A 61 -5.15 -6.36 -17.41
CA TYR A 61 -4.03 -6.42 -18.35
C TYR A 61 -4.34 -7.38 -19.49
N LYS A 62 -3.78 -7.14 -20.67
CA LYS A 62 -3.95 -8.02 -21.83
C LYS A 62 -3.40 -9.42 -21.51
N ALA A 63 -2.15 -9.47 -21.07
CA ALA A 63 -1.48 -10.68 -20.62
C ALA A 63 -0.97 -10.52 -19.20
N VAL A 64 -1.08 -11.56 -18.37
CA VAL A 64 -0.58 -11.59 -17.00
C VAL A 64 0.32 -12.79 -16.82
N ILE A 65 1.47 -12.57 -16.21
CA ILE A 65 2.41 -13.62 -15.84
C ILE A 65 2.49 -13.64 -14.30
N ILE A 66 2.22 -14.79 -13.70
CA ILE A 66 2.33 -15.01 -12.25
C ILE A 66 3.51 -15.97 -12.04
N PRO A 67 4.72 -15.44 -11.83
CA PRO A 67 5.88 -16.27 -11.54
C PRO A 67 5.80 -16.79 -10.10
N TYR A 68 6.28 -18.01 -9.88
CA TYR A 68 6.34 -18.62 -8.53
C TYR A 68 5.00 -18.65 -7.78
N CYS A 69 3.92 -19.03 -8.45
CA CYS A 69 2.56 -19.07 -7.88
C CYS A 69 2.44 -20.19 -6.82
N ASN A 70 3.18 -20.07 -5.74
CA ASN A 70 3.27 -21.12 -4.69
C ASN A 70 3.42 -20.53 -3.29
N TRP A 71 2.63 -19.52 -2.91
CA TRP A 71 2.63 -19.01 -1.54
C TRP A 71 1.78 -19.87 -0.60
N SER A 72 2.03 -19.73 0.71
CA SER A 72 1.30 -20.46 1.74
C SER A 72 -0.15 -19.99 1.83
N LEU A 73 -1.06 -20.91 2.08
CA LEU A 73 -2.46 -20.63 2.40
C LEU A 73 -2.64 -20.23 3.86
N THR A 74 -1.69 -20.59 4.73
CA THR A 74 -1.76 -20.37 6.18
C THR A 74 -0.92 -19.19 6.62
N THR A 75 -1.29 -18.63 7.75
CA THR A 75 -0.51 -17.59 8.44
C THR A 75 0.86 -18.12 8.83
N LYS A 76 1.90 -17.31 8.63
CA LYS A 76 3.28 -17.69 8.96
C LYS A 76 3.42 -17.91 10.46
N THR A 77 4.03 -19.03 10.83
CA THR A 77 4.38 -19.34 12.24
C THR A 77 5.21 -18.21 12.85
N GLY A 78 4.83 -17.79 14.07
CA GLY A 78 5.47 -16.68 14.77
C GLY A 78 4.85 -15.31 14.50
N THR A 79 3.88 -15.20 13.59
CA THR A 79 3.07 -13.97 13.44
C THR A 79 2.32 -13.70 14.75
N VAL A 80 2.25 -12.44 15.17
CA VAL A 80 1.49 -12.04 16.35
C VAL A 80 0.02 -11.86 15.96
N VAL A 81 -0.85 -12.60 16.64
CA VAL A 81 -2.32 -12.46 16.54
C VAL A 81 -2.88 -12.01 17.87
N TRP A 82 -3.93 -11.20 17.83
CA TRP A 82 -4.65 -10.77 19.03
C TRP A 82 -5.70 -11.81 19.37
N SER A 83 -5.53 -12.46 20.51
CA SER A 83 -6.42 -13.51 20.99
C SER A 83 -7.12 -13.08 22.25
N GLY A 84 -8.43 -13.37 22.34
CA GLY A 84 -9.19 -13.31 23.58
C GLY A 84 -9.15 -14.65 24.29
N ALA A 85 -9.02 -14.67 25.58
CA ALA A 85 -9.16 -15.91 26.34
C ALA A 85 -10.65 -16.25 26.55
N GLU A 86 -10.97 -17.55 26.68
CA GLU A 86 -12.31 -17.99 27.04
C GLU A 86 -12.77 -17.37 28.36
N GLU A 87 -14.07 -17.03 28.46
CA GLU A 87 -14.65 -16.27 29.59
C GLU A 87 -14.34 -16.87 30.96
N ASP A 88 -14.22 -18.18 31.07
CA ASP A 88 -13.94 -18.90 32.33
C ASP A 88 -12.44 -19.16 32.57
N SER A 89 -11.56 -18.63 31.76
CA SER A 89 -10.11 -18.84 31.89
C SER A 89 -9.43 -17.72 32.68
N PRO A 90 -8.36 -18.00 33.46
CA PRO A 90 -7.64 -16.96 34.24
C PRO A 90 -7.19 -15.76 33.36
N PRO A 91 -6.78 -15.93 32.11
CA PRO A 91 -6.45 -14.81 31.23
C PRO A 91 -7.62 -13.90 30.84
N ALA A 92 -8.88 -14.34 30.94
CA ALA A 92 -10.06 -13.57 30.51
C ALA A 92 -10.14 -12.19 31.16
N ALA A 93 -9.63 -12.05 32.40
CA ALA A 93 -9.62 -10.79 33.13
C ALA A 93 -8.81 -9.66 32.46
N VAL A 94 -7.88 -10.00 31.55
CA VAL A 94 -7.00 -9.04 30.86
C VAL A 94 -7.56 -8.62 29.50
N GLY A 95 -8.54 -9.37 28.97
CA GLY A 95 -9.16 -9.10 27.67
C GLY A 95 -8.41 -9.71 26.48
N GLN A 96 -7.71 -8.93 25.69
CA GLN A 96 -6.97 -9.41 24.51
C GLN A 96 -5.47 -9.38 24.73
N PHE A 97 -4.77 -10.40 24.21
CA PHE A 97 -3.33 -10.54 24.30
C PHE A 97 -2.69 -10.72 22.93
N PRO A 98 -1.47 -10.22 22.73
CA PRO A 98 -0.66 -10.61 21.60
C PRO A 98 -0.09 -12.01 21.81
N VAL A 99 -0.49 -12.96 20.99
CA VAL A 99 -0.01 -14.35 21.03
C VAL A 99 0.70 -14.68 19.73
N HIS A 100 1.82 -15.40 19.80
CA HIS A 100 2.48 -15.91 18.61
C HIS A 100 1.69 -17.07 18.00
N TYR A 101 1.26 -16.90 16.75
CA TYR A 101 0.58 -17.95 15.99
C TYR A 101 1.50 -19.15 15.78
N LYS A 102 1.13 -20.28 16.35
CA LYS A 102 1.86 -21.55 16.23
C LYS A 102 0.92 -22.72 16.54
N LYS A 103 1.27 -23.91 16.07
CA LYS A 103 0.47 -25.12 16.24
C LYS A 103 0.17 -25.45 17.71
N ALA A 104 1.03 -25.05 18.64
CA ALA A 104 0.78 -25.26 20.08
C ALA A 104 -0.48 -24.55 20.60
N MET A 105 -0.99 -23.52 19.91
CA MET A 105 -2.24 -22.85 20.28
C MET A 105 -3.45 -23.78 20.15
N GLU A 106 -3.39 -24.78 19.25
CA GLU A 106 -4.47 -25.75 19.02
C GLU A 106 -4.92 -26.48 20.29
N ASN A 107 -3.97 -26.70 21.22
CA ASN A 107 -4.23 -27.37 22.49
C ASN A 107 -4.15 -26.42 23.71
N SER A 108 -4.55 -25.17 23.53
CA SER A 108 -4.51 -24.14 24.55
C SER A 108 -5.85 -23.42 24.67
N HIS A 109 -5.98 -22.52 25.65
CA HIS A 109 -7.16 -21.62 25.78
C HIS A 109 -7.39 -20.70 24.57
N PHE A 110 -6.46 -20.66 23.64
CA PHE A 110 -6.52 -19.87 22.39
C PHE A 110 -6.85 -20.72 21.17
N ALA A 111 -7.34 -21.94 21.34
CA ALA A 111 -7.63 -22.87 20.24
C ALA A 111 -8.68 -22.30 19.26
N ALA A 112 -9.72 -21.63 19.78
CA ALA A 112 -10.74 -21.00 18.94
C ALA A 112 -10.16 -19.91 18.03
N ASP A 113 -9.24 -19.08 18.54
CA ASP A 113 -8.58 -18.05 17.78
C ASP A 113 -7.58 -18.63 16.78
N TYR A 114 -6.90 -19.73 17.14
CA TYR A 114 -6.03 -20.48 16.23
C TYR A 114 -6.80 -20.95 14.99
N TYR A 115 -7.93 -21.61 15.19
CA TYR A 115 -8.74 -22.13 14.07
C TYR A 115 -9.41 -21.01 13.28
N ARG A 116 -9.81 -19.90 13.95
CA ARG A 116 -10.34 -18.74 13.26
C ARG A 116 -9.28 -18.14 12.33
N GLU A 117 -8.09 -17.89 12.83
CA GLU A 117 -6.98 -17.37 12.04
C GLU A 117 -6.60 -18.33 10.90
N TYR A 118 -6.58 -19.63 11.17
CA TYR A 118 -6.34 -20.66 10.15
C TYR A 118 -7.35 -20.58 9.00
N VAL A 119 -8.64 -20.52 9.30
CA VAL A 119 -9.69 -20.43 8.27
C VAL A 119 -9.64 -19.09 7.55
N MET A 120 -9.49 -17.97 8.28
CA MET A 120 -9.43 -16.64 7.69
C MET A 120 -8.23 -16.47 6.77
N SER A 121 -7.06 -16.98 7.16
CA SER A 121 -5.88 -16.92 6.29
C SER A 121 -6.05 -17.70 5.00
N HIS A 122 -6.74 -18.86 5.03
CA HIS A 122 -7.09 -19.60 3.83
C HIS A 122 -8.02 -18.79 2.92
N VAL A 123 -9.08 -18.20 3.48
CA VAL A 123 -10.03 -17.37 2.73
C VAL A 123 -9.33 -16.17 2.09
N ASP A 124 -8.48 -15.48 2.84
CA ASP A 124 -7.74 -14.31 2.34
C ASP A 124 -6.78 -14.68 1.21
N ASN A 125 -6.04 -15.78 1.36
CA ASN A 125 -5.12 -16.25 0.33
C ASN A 125 -5.85 -16.76 -0.92
N LEU A 126 -7.01 -17.40 -0.78
CA LEU A 126 -7.86 -17.78 -1.91
C LEU A 126 -8.43 -16.55 -2.62
N ASN A 127 -8.87 -15.54 -1.88
CA ASN A 127 -9.32 -14.26 -2.44
C ASN A 127 -8.18 -13.55 -3.19
N LEU A 128 -6.96 -13.56 -2.63
CA LEU A 128 -5.78 -13.01 -3.28
C LEU A 128 -5.48 -13.76 -4.59
N PHE A 129 -5.59 -15.08 -4.59
CA PHE A 129 -5.42 -15.92 -5.77
C PHE A 129 -6.50 -15.62 -6.83
N TYR A 130 -7.76 -15.53 -6.42
CA TYR A 130 -8.85 -15.11 -7.30
C TYR A 130 -8.58 -13.74 -7.95
N VAL A 131 -8.13 -12.77 -7.16
CA VAL A 131 -7.74 -11.46 -7.70
C VAL A 131 -6.65 -11.60 -8.75
N ALA A 132 -5.59 -12.38 -8.48
CA ALA A 132 -4.50 -12.59 -9.42
C ALA A 132 -4.96 -13.21 -10.75
N LEU A 133 -5.80 -14.25 -10.69
CA LEU A 133 -6.32 -14.94 -11.86
C LEU A 133 -7.23 -14.05 -12.73
N THR A 134 -8.00 -13.18 -12.09
CA THR A 134 -8.97 -12.30 -12.79
C THR A 134 -8.36 -11.01 -13.36
N ARG A 135 -7.05 -10.82 -13.30
CA ARG A 135 -6.39 -9.64 -13.89
C ARG A 135 -6.16 -9.76 -15.38
N ALA A 136 -6.02 -10.99 -15.88
CA ALA A 136 -5.83 -11.25 -17.29
C ALA A 136 -7.14 -11.08 -18.08
N ARG A 137 -7.04 -10.41 -19.24
CA ARG A 137 -8.16 -10.26 -20.18
C ARG A 137 -8.10 -11.27 -21.32
N GLU A 138 -6.91 -11.61 -21.77
CA GLU A 138 -6.70 -12.49 -22.91
C GLU A 138 -5.80 -13.67 -22.56
N GLU A 139 -4.67 -13.45 -21.90
CA GLU A 139 -3.68 -14.49 -21.61
C GLU A 139 -3.26 -14.49 -20.14
N LEU A 140 -3.21 -15.68 -19.55
CA LEU A 140 -2.75 -15.90 -18.19
C LEU A 140 -1.68 -16.99 -18.16
N HIS A 141 -0.49 -16.63 -17.74
CA HIS A 141 0.65 -17.54 -17.58
C HIS A 141 0.94 -17.74 -16.09
N ILE A 142 0.78 -18.96 -15.60
CA ILE A 142 1.06 -19.31 -14.20
C ILE A 142 2.26 -20.24 -14.17
N MET A 143 3.30 -19.85 -13.41
CA MET A 143 4.49 -20.68 -13.23
C MET A 143 4.47 -21.26 -11.82
N LEU A 144 4.51 -22.58 -11.75
CA LEU A 144 4.54 -23.34 -10.51
C LEU A 144 5.91 -23.99 -10.35
N PRO A 145 6.55 -23.90 -9.20
CA PRO A 145 7.68 -24.78 -8.90
C PRO A 145 7.18 -26.22 -8.79
N VAL A 146 8.03 -27.17 -9.11
CA VAL A 146 7.71 -28.60 -8.91
C VAL A 146 7.43 -28.83 -7.41
N PRO A 147 6.27 -29.38 -7.04
CA PRO A 147 5.90 -29.53 -5.64
C PRO A 147 6.89 -30.44 -4.89
N GLY A 148 7.41 -29.98 -3.77
CA GLY A 148 8.13 -30.83 -2.83
C GLY A 148 7.18 -31.75 -2.06
N ARG A 149 7.67 -32.88 -1.55
CA ARG A 149 6.85 -33.91 -0.85
C ARG A 149 6.12 -33.42 0.41
N THR A 150 6.43 -32.24 0.94
CA THR A 150 5.95 -31.71 2.24
C THR A 150 5.09 -30.45 2.12
N GLU A 151 4.70 -30.02 0.93
CA GLU A 151 4.07 -28.72 0.72
C GLU A 151 2.55 -28.80 0.52
N SER A 152 1.79 -29.32 1.52
CA SER A 152 0.34 -29.56 1.38
C SER A 152 -0.53 -28.28 1.42
N GLU A 153 -0.07 -27.22 2.08
CA GLU A 153 -0.88 -26.00 2.33
C GLU A 153 -0.41 -24.81 1.49
N ARG A 154 -0.31 -25.00 0.17
CA ARG A 154 0.14 -23.99 -0.78
C ARG A 154 -0.79 -23.86 -1.97
N ILE A 155 -0.85 -22.65 -2.55
CA ILE A 155 -1.64 -22.39 -3.76
C ILE A 155 -1.22 -23.28 -4.92
N GLY A 156 0.08 -23.50 -5.11
CA GLY A 156 0.58 -24.37 -6.18
C GLY A 156 0.09 -25.81 -6.05
N THR A 157 0.11 -26.37 -4.85
CA THR A 157 -0.39 -27.72 -4.56
C THR A 157 -1.91 -27.81 -4.76
N LEU A 158 -2.65 -26.77 -4.33
CA LEU A 158 -4.08 -26.67 -4.56
C LEU A 158 -4.39 -26.66 -6.07
N LEU A 159 -3.71 -25.82 -6.84
CA LEU A 159 -3.90 -25.73 -8.27
C LEU A 159 -3.57 -27.05 -8.98
N ASP A 160 -2.46 -27.70 -8.61
CA ASP A 160 -2.08 -29.01 -9.15
C ASP A 160 -3.13 -30.10 -8.84
N SER A 161 -3.75 -30.04 -7.66
CA SER A 161 -4.79 -31.01 -7.27
C SER A 161 -6.10 -30.86 -8.06
N VAL A 162 -6.40 -29.66 -8.56
CA VAL A 162 -7.61 -29.38 -9.34
C VAL A 162 -7.41 -29.77 -10.81
N ILE A 163 -6.16 -29.85 -11.28
CA ILE A 163 -5.84 -30.22 -12.67
C ILE A 163 -5.76 -31.72 -12.81
N SER A 164 -6.73 -32.34 -13.46
CA SER A 164 -6.68 -33.76 -13.83
C SER A 164 -5.86 -33.94 -15.10
N ARG A 165 -4.91 -34.87 -15.07
CA ARG A 165 -4.02 -35.18 -16.21
C ARG A 165 -4.14 -36.64 -16.60
N SER A 166 -4.36 -36.91 -17.89
CA SER A 166 -4.43 -38.25 -18.45
C SER A 166 -4.13 -38.25 -19.95
N GLY A 167 -3.22 -39.11 -20.39
CA GLY A 167 -2.98 -39.36 -21.82
C GLY A 167 -2.52 -38.16 -22.66
N GLY A 168 -1.75 -37.23 -22.06
CA GLY A 168 -1.32 -36.00 -22.74
C GLY A 168 -2.34 -34.87 -22.74
N GLU A 169 -3.47 -35.06 -22.11
CA GLU A 169 -4.49 -34.04 -21.89
C GLU A 169 -4.54 -33.63 -20.41
N ALA A 170 -4.95 -32.39 -20.17
CA ALA A 170 -5.24 -31.84 -18.85
C ALA A 170 -6.64 -31.24 -18.82
N ARG A 171 -7.32 -31.33 -17.66
CA ARG A 171 -8.67 -30.79 -17.47
C ARG A 171 -8.76 -29.97 -16.20
N ILE A 172 -9.47 -28.84 -16.31
CA ILE A 172 -9.96 -28.05 -15.18
C ILE A 172 -11.46 -27.83 -15.40
N GLY A 173 -12.30 -28.50 -14.60
CA GLY A 173 -13.75 -28.50 -14.86
C GLY A 173 -14.05 -28.99 -16.27
N ASP A 174 -14.77 -28.18 -17.05
CA ASP A 174 -15.11 -28.48 -18.47
C ASP A 174 -14.02 -28.06 -19.47
N ALA A 175 -13.01 -27.33 -19.04
CA ALA A 175 -11.92 -26.90 -19.92
C ALA A 175 -10.92 -28.04 -20.16
N CYS A 176 -10.61 -28.28 -21.44
CA CYS A 176 -9.61 -29.26 -21.87
C CYS A 176 -8.36 -28.55 -22.40
N GLY A 177 -7.19 -28.95 -21.93
CA GLY A 177 -5.89 -28.43 -22.31
C GLY A 177 -4.96 -29.56 -22.80
N LYS A 178 -3.84 -29.17 -23.40
CA LYS A 178 -2.78 -30.07 -23.84
C LYS A 178 -1.60 -30.00 -22.87
N VAL A 179 -1.07 -31.17 -22.53
CA VAL A 179 0.19 -31.28 -21.78
C VAL A 179 1.34 -31.30 -22.79
N VAL A 180 2.30 -30.42 -22.59
CA VAL A 180 3.53 -30.34 -23.39
C VAL A 180 4.70 -30.61 -22.46
N GLU A 181 5.40 -31.71 -22.67
CA GLU A 181 6.60 -32.07 -21.91
C GLU A 181 7.80 -31.24 -22.37
N GLY A 182 8.60 -30.74 -21.43
CA GLY A 182 9.82 -30.01 -21.64
C GLY A 182 10.98 -30.61 -20.88
N GLU A 183 12.20 -30.14 -21.09
CA GLU A 183 13.42 -30.68 -20.46
C GLU A 183 13.43 -30.52 -18.92
N GLU A 184 12.85 -29.46 -18.39
CA GLU A 184 12.84 -29.15 -16.94
C GLU A 184 11.45 -29.32 -16.27
N GLY A 185 10.47 -29.84 -17.00
CA GLY A 185 9.12 -29.99 -16.49
C GLY A 185 8.09 -30.11 -17.61
N PHE A 186 6.86 -29.73 -17.34
CA PHE A 186 5.79 -29.74 -18.33
C PHE A 186 5.01 -28.41 -18.31
N SER A 187 4.38 -28.11 -19.41
CA SER A 187 3.44 -27.00 -19.56
C SER A 187 2.05 -27.52 -19.89
N ILE A 188 1.03 -26.85 -19.40
CA ILE A 188 -0.36 -27.16 -19.75
C ILE A 188 -0.94 -25.93 -20.45
N LEU A 189 -1.44 -26.11 -21.67
CA LEU A 189 -2.01 -25.07 -22.49
C LEU A 189 -3.53 -25.27 -22.59
N PHE A 190 -4.27 -24.27 -22.09
CA PHE A 190 -5.71 -24.17 -22.30
C PHE A 190 -5.99 -23.04 -23.30
N GLY A 191 -6.73 -23.36 -24.38
CA GLY A 191 -7.02 -22.41 -25.46
C GLY A 191 -5.90 -22.26 -26.47
N ALA A 192 -5.88 -21.14 -27.15
CA ALA A 192 -4.89 -20.78 -28.14
C ALA A 192 -4.31 -19.39 -27.83
N PRO A 193 -3.01 -19.14 -28.14
CA PRO A 193 -2.42 -17.83 -27.95
C PRO A 193 -3.20 -16.74 -28.70
N SER A 194 -3.42 -15.61 -28.06
CA SER A 194 -4.00 -14.45 -28.74
C SER A 194 -3.01 -13.92 -29.76
N GLY A 195 -3.43 -13.79 -31.02
CA GLY A 195 -2.57 -13.24 -32.07
C GLY A 195 -2.15 -11.79 -31.76
N PRO A 196 -1.16 -11.25 -32.50
CA PRO A 196 -0.77 -9.85 -32.31
C PRO A 196 -1.99 -8.96 -32.55
N SER A 197 -2.42 -8.27 -31.53
CA SER A 197 -3.49 -7.28 -31.64
C SER A 197 -2.95 -6.10 -32.43
N GLU A 198 -3.55 -5.81 -33.56
CA GLU A 198 -3.35 -4.52 -34.23
C GLU A 198 -3.85 -3.43 -33.26
N THR A 199 -2.95 -2.90 -32.45
CA THR A 199 -3.21 -1.67 -31.71
C THR A 199 -3.39 -0.56 -32.73
N LYS A 200 -4.63 -0.27 -33.09
CA LYS A 200 -4.92 0.98 -33.80
C LYS A 200 -4.34 2.10 -32.95
N PRO A 201 -3.44 2.94 -33.49
CA PRO A 201 -2.91 4.05 -32.73
C PRO A 201 -4.11 4.87 -32.24
N VAL A 202 -4.29 4.91 -30.91
CA VAL A 202 -5.26 5.80 -30.29
C VAL A 202 -4.74 7.20 -30.57
N GLN A 203 -5.32 7.88 -31.56
CA GLN A 203 -5.03 9.29 -31.75
C GLN A 203 -5.46 10.00 -30.48
N PRO A 204 -4.55 10.70 -29.79
CA PRO A 204 -4.95 11.46 -28.61
C PRO A 204 -6.08 12.40 -29.03
N PRO A 205 -7.14 12.55 -28.22
CA PRO A 205 -8.20 13.50 -28.52
C PRO A 205 -7.58 14.87 -28.68
N VAL A 206 -7.68 15.40 -29.91
CA VAL A 206 -7.26 16.78 -30.16
C VAL A 206 -8.28 17.67 -29.47
N LEU A 207 -7.90 18.23 -28.33
CA LEU A 207 -8.70 19.26 -27.67
C LEU A 207 -8.59 20.54 -28.51
N PRO A 208 -9.64 20.98 -29.18
CA PRO A 208 -9.59 22.08 -30.14
C PRO A 208 -9.30 23.45 -29.51
N ALA A 209 -9.48 23.58 -28.22
CA ALA A 209 -9.07 24.75 -27.42
C ALA A 209 -9.15 24.42 -25.94
N TYR A 210 -8.16 24.86 -25.15
CA TYR A 210 -8.30 25.02 -23.71
C TYR A 210 -9.06 26.32 -23.45
N GLY A 211 -10.24 26.23 -22.85
CA GLY A 211 -10.91 27.41 -22.32
C GLY A 211 -10.01 27.98 -21.20
N THR A 212 -9.31 29.06 -21.50
CA THR A 212 -8.61 29.85 -20.48
C THR A 212 -9.66 30.57 -19.65
N THR A 213 -9.94 30.07 -18.47
CA THR A 213 -10.73 30.80 -17.47
C THR A 213 -9.80 31.81 -16.81
N ASP A 214 -10.23 33.05 -16.69
CA ASP A 214 -9.51 34.05 -15.90
C ASP A 214 -9.36 33.53 -14.44
N ILE A 215 -8.12 33.23 -14.05
CA ILE A 215 -7.77 32.64 -12.75
C ILE A 215 -7.48 33.75 -11.73
N SER A 216 -7.37 35.03 -12.19
CA SER A 216 -6.96 36.15 -11.33
C SER A 216 -7.85 36.37 -10.09
N GLY A 217 -9.13 35.99 -10.16
CA GLY A 217 -10.05 36.05 -9.02
C GLY A 217 -10.19 34.72 -8.23
N ARG A 218 -9.51 33.66 -8.66
CA ARG A 218 -9.62 32.31 -8.04
C ARG A 218 -8.35 31.84 -7.35
N LEU A 219 -7.24 32.53 -7.54
CA LEU A 219 -5.99 32.26 -6.84
C LEU A 219 -6.02 32.99 -5.50
N ALA A 220 -6.36 32.26 -4.44
CA ALA A 220 -6.14 32.70 -3.07
C ALA A 220 -4.80 32.14 -2.59
N VAL A 221 -3.88 33.01 -2.19
CA VAL A 221 -2.67 32.59 -1.47
C VAL A 221 -3.12 32.16 -0.07
N ARG A 222 -3.13 30.86 0.20
CA ARG A 222 -3.39 30.34 1.54
C ARG A 222 -2.08 30.29 2.30
N PHE A 223 -1.97 30.99 3.40
CA PHE A 223 -0.88 30.82 4.36
C PHE A 223 -1.03 29.46 5.09
N ASP A 224 0.04 28.89 5.58
CA ASP A 224 0.01 27.60 6.29
C ASP A 224 -0.95 27.59 7.48
N SER A 225 -1.12 28.74 8.15
CA SER A 225 -2.12 28.93 9.20
C SER A 225 -3.57 28.65 8.74
N GLN A 226 -3.89 28.91 7.47
CA GLN A 226 -5.22 28.63 6.90
C GLN A 226 -5.46 27.14 6.62
N ARG A 227 -4.41 26.32 6.53
CA ARG A 227 -4.52 24.85 6.46
C ARG A 227 -5.11 24.24 7.72
N TYR A 228 -5.02 24.95 8.82
CA TYR A 228 -5.46 24.52 10.14
C TYR A 228 -6.79 25.13 10.56
N ALA A 229 -7.37 26.02 9.74
CA ALA A 229 -8.72 26.56 9.94
C ALA A 229 -9.76 25.70 9.21
N GLU A 230 -10.90 25.44 9.82
CA GLU A 230 -12.03 24.78 9.15
C GLU A 230 -12.65 25.73 8.11
N GLU A 231 -12.91 25.21 6.91
CA GLU A 231 -13.61 25.98 5.87
C GLU A 231 -15.05 26.33 6.37
N GLY A 232 -15.31 27.61 6.53
CA GLY A 232 -16.65 28.13 6.85
C GLY A 232 -16.86 28.64 8.26
N VAL A 233 -15.86 28.56 9.16
CA VAL A 233 -15.94 29.19 10.48
C VAL A 233 -15.23 30.55 10.44
N ALA A 234 -15.97 31.61 10.56
CA ALA A 234 -15.45 32.98 10.64
C ALA A 234 -14.72 33.31 11.96
N ASP A 235 -14.27 32.32 12.66
CA ASP A 235 -13.56 32.43 13.93
C ASP A 235 -12.10 32.00 13.71
N ASP A 236 -11.16 32.87 14.06
CA ASP A 236 -9.69 32.71 14.00
C ASP A 236 -9.16 31.56 14.89
N ARG A 237 -9.92 30.51 15.09
CA ARG A 237 -9.57 29.39 15.98
C ARG A 237 -9.16 28.17 15.19
N LEU A 238 -8.02 27.58 15.54
CA LEU A 238 -7.64 26.26 15.08
C LEU A 238 -8.73 25.22 15.41
N SER A 239 -9.08 24.38 14.44
CA SER A 239 -9.96 23.26 14.74
C SER A 239 -9.34 22.36 15.83
N PRO A 240 -10.13 21.70 16.68
CA PRO A 240 -9.61 20.84 17.75
C PRO A 240 -8.64 19.76 17.24
N ARG A 241 -8.87 19.25 16.05
CA ARG A 241 -7.99 18.27 15.39
C ARG A 241 -6.65 18.87 14.98
N ASN A 242 -6.68 20.05 14.42
CA ASN A 242 -5.48 20.74 13.95
C ASN A 242 -4.65 21.27 15.11
N TYR A 243 -5.30 21.70 16.17
CA TYR A 243 -4.66 22.06 17.42
C TYR A 243 -3.91 20.86 18.03
N GLY A 244 -4.53 19.68 18.05
CA GLY A 244 -3.88 18.43 18.51
C GLY A 244 -2.65 18.05 17.68
N VAL A 245 -2.71 18.14 16.36
CA VAL A 245 -1.57 17.87 15.46
C VAL A 245 -0.42 18.85 15.72
N LEU A 246 -0.73 20.11 15.97
CA LEU A 246 0.26 21.15 16.22
C LEU A 246 0.94 20.96 17.58
N LEU A 247 0.18 20.63 18.62
CA LEU A 247 0.73 20.25 19.91
C LEU A 247 1.63 19.02 19.82
N HIS A 248 1.19 17.99 19.11
CA HIS A 248 1.99 16.77 18.92
C HIS A 248 3.36 17.08 18.29
N ARG A 249 3.40 17.92 17.25
CA ARG A 249 4.65 18.35 16.63
C ARG A 249 5.56 19.14 17.57
N LEU A 250 4.98 20.00 18.42
CA LEU A 250 5.74 20.76 19.41
C LEU A 250 6.38 19.85 20.45
N PHE A 251 5.63 18.88 20.96
CA PHE A 251 6.13 17.94 21.96
C PHE A 251 7.10 16.90 21.38
N GLU A 252 6.94 16.50 20.11
CA GLU A 252 7.82 15.56 19.45
C GLU A 252 9.27 16.06 19.31
N GLN A 253 9.44 17.39 19.24
CA GLN A 253 10.72 18.04 19.03
C GLN A 253 11.30 18.70 20.31
N ALA A 254 10.61 18.59 21.43
CA ALA A 254 10.98 19.27 22.66
C ALA A 254 11.47 18.30 23.73
N ASP A 255 12.66 18.53 24.22
CA ASP A 255 13.23 17.82 25.38
C ASP A 255 12.91 18.53 26.71
N ASN A 256 12.57 19.82 26.65
CA ASN A 256 12.27 20.63 27.83
C ASN A 256 11.27 21.77 27.50
N THR A 257 10.79 22.47 28.54
CA THR A 257 9.83 23.58 28.40
C THR A 257 10.34 24.77 27.59
N ASP A 258 11.64 25.03 27.59
CA ASP A 258 12.23 26.12 26.80
C ASP A 258 12.25 25.79 25.31
N ASP A 259 12.34 24.49 24.94
CA ASP A 259 12.23 24.03 23.55
C ASP A 259 10.82 24.24 23.05
N ILE A 260 9.81 23.99 23.86
CA ILE A 260 8.40 24.23 23.49
C ILE A 260 8.15 25.72 23.27
N ARG A 261 8.69 26.62 24.15
CA ARG A 261 8.59 28.06 23.98
C ARG A 261 9.23 28.52 22.66
N ARG A 262 10.43 28.05 22.37
CA ARG A 262 11.12 28.31 21.08
C ARG A 262 10.35 27.76 19.89
N GLY A 263 9.74 26.59 20.03
CA GLY A 263 8.89 26.00 19.00
C GLY A 263 7.65 26.84 18.71
N ILE A 264 6.98 27.39 19.74
CA ILE A 264 5.84 28.30 19.55
C ILE A 264 6.28 29.61 18.87
N GLU A 265 7.43 30.16 19.25
CA GLU A 265 7.96 31.37 18.58
C GLU A 265 8.29 31.08 17.10
N ALA A 266 8.85 29.93 16.80
CA ALA A 266 9.12 29.53 15.42
C ALA A 266 7.83 29.38 14.60
N LEU A 267 6.77 28.80 15.19
CA LEU A 267 5.45 28.67 14.55
C LEU A 267 4.77 30.03 14.33
N GLU A 268 4.93 30.96 15.23
CA GLU A 268 4.43 32.34 15.09
C GLU A 268 5.20 33.08 13.99
N ASN A 269 6.54 32.99 14.00
CA ASN A 269 7.40 33.66 13.04
C ASN A 269 7.24 33.15 11.59
N ASN A 270 6.94 31.86 11.42
CA ASN A 270 6.70 31.28 10.09
C ASN A 270 5.23 31.37 9.63
N GLY A 271 4.36 32.00 10.43
CA GLY A 271 2.94 32.22 10.09
C GLY A 271 2.07 30.96 10.20
N SER A 272 2.56 29.90 10.83
CA SER A 272 1.78 28.65 11.05
C SER A 272 0.71 28.82 12.12
N VAL A 273 0.88 29.75 13.04
CA VAL A 273 -0.10 30.17 14.05
C VAL A 273 -0.17 31.69 14.14
N SER A 274 -1.35 32.21 14.44
CA SER A 274 -1.54 33.63 14.70
C SER A 274 -1.00 34.03 16.09
N ALA A 275 -0.73 35.33 16.27
CA ALA A 275 -0.27 35.83 17.57
C ALA A 275 -1.24 35.53 18.74
N LYS A 276 -2.56 35.48 18.46
CA LYS A 276 -3.59 35.12 19.46
C LYS A 276 -3.49 33.64 19.83
N GLU A 277 -3.27 32.75 18.86
CA GLU A 277 -3.11 31.32 19.08
C GLU A 277 -1.81 31.01 19.82
N ALA A 278 -0.72 31.68 19.45
CA ALA A 278 0.56 31.58 20.15
C ALA A 278 0.44 32.01 21.62
N ALA A 279 -0.30 33.09 21.92
CA ALA A 279 -0.58 33.49 23.28
C ALA A 279 -1.42 32.45 24.06
N THR A 280 -2.40 31.83 23.39
CA THR A 280 -3.22 30.76 24.01
C THR A 280 -2.37 29.52 24.31
N LEU A 281 -1.49 29.12 23.39
CA LEU A 281 -0.57 28.02 23.58
C LEU A 281 0.39 28.28 24.74
N ARG A 282 0.98 29.48 24.87
CA ARG A 282 1.84 29.87 25.99
C ARG A 282 1.08 29.81 27.31
N SER A 283 -0.15 30.36 27.37
CA SER A 283 -0.97 30.34 28.59
C SER A 283 -1.41 28.95 29.03
N SER A 284 -1.54 28.01 28.09
CA SER A 284 -1.86 26.62 28.38
C SER A 284 -0.66 25.86 28.94
N LEU A 285 0.55 26.19 28.49
CA LEU A 285 1.81 25.63 29.00
C LEU A 285 2.13 26.09 30.43
N ASP A 286 1.85 27.36 30.73
CA ASP A 286 2.10 27.89 32.09
C ASP A 286 1.13 27.33 33.14
N LYS A 287 0.08 26.62 32.71
CA LYS A 287 -0.90 25.95 33.59
C LYS A 287 -0.66 24.45 33.79
N ALA A 288 0.21 23.86 32.96
CA ALA A 288 0.56 22.44 32.98
C ALA A 288 1.87 22.19 33.74
#